data_8d88605472c4b4bd2f4ac1ce3f3d3fd6
#
_entry.id   8d88605472c4b4bd2f4ac1ce3f3d3fd6
#
_cell.length_a   1.000
_cell.length_b   1.000
_cell.length_c   1.000
_cell.angle_alpha   90.00
_cell.angle_beta   90.00
_cell.angle_gamma   90.00
#
_symmetry.space_group_name_H-M   'P 1'
#
loop_
_entity.id
_entity.type
_entity.pdbx_description
1 polymer ?
#
loop_
_entity_poly.entity_id
_entity_poly.type
_entity_poly.pdbx_seq_one_letter_code
_entity_poly.pdbx_strand_id
1 'polypeptide(L)'
;MACGRLQPVNVNRMKTIMRNGLPAVLLALFVVSGCVSQPHHPGAEEVRLQLGMHYLAGGDYAAAERNFLRAQAAAPEDYRVSLALARLAQKQGNQTAAQARFILAQQQAPDNGFVANNYGAFLCALRQYDEAHQQFSRAGAAPQFDARNDALELAGFCYLQAGDVAAARRTLRQATEADRRKADSLLSEAEKQMADNHLAKAQVLLDVYQQLLPETARSLALHLRFAALQGNAADVSRYGDRLARRFPQSIQYQRYVANEY
;
A
#
# COMPACT_ATOMS: atom_id res chain seq x y z
N MET A 1 29.78 -5.00 27.11
CA MET A 1 30.81 -4.51 28.02
C MET A 1 30.52 -5.02 29.42
N ALA A 2 31.43 -5.79 29.97
CA ALA A 2 31.64 -6.25 31.33
C ALA A 2 30.42 -6.60 32.23
N CYS A 3 30.09 -7.88 32.22
CA CYS A 3 29.26 -8.52 33.23
C CYS A 3 30.14 -8.83 34.46
N GLY A 4 29.98 -8.09 35.58
CA GLY A 4 30.71 -8.32 36.81
C GLY A 4 30.27 -9.61 37.50
N ARG A 5 31.21 -10.49 37.81
CA ARG A 5 31.02 -11.70 38.61
C ARG A 5 30.59 -11.39 40.01
N LEU A 6 29.51 -11.96 40.49
CA LEU A 6 29.11 -12.01 41.89
C LEU A 6 29.98 -13.02 42.63
N GLN A 7 30.64 -12.56 43.69
CA GLN A 7 31.39 -13.42 44.62
C GLN A 7 30.42 -14.07 45.61
N PRO A 8 30.70 -15.31 46.08
CA PRO A 8 29.84 -16.01 47.05
C PRO A 8 30.00 -15.42 48.44
N VAL A 9 28.86 -15.17 49.09
CA VAL A 9 28.79 -14.69 50.47
C VAL A 9 29.14 -15.81 51.42
N ASN A 10 30.11 -15.58 52.30
CA ASN A 10 30.63 -16.52 53.28
C ASN A 10 29.62 -16.67 54.46
N VAL A 11 29.03 -17.85 54.60
CA VAL A 11 27.94 -18.19 55.53
C VAL A 11 28.39 -18.27 57.02
N ASN A 12 29.69 -18.17 57.32
CA ASN A 12 30.21 -18.39 58.67
C ASN A 12 30.27 -17.12 59.59
N ARG A 13 29.74 -15.99 59.18
CA ARG A 13 29.72 -14.77 60.00
C ARG A 13 28.34 -14.47 60.63
N MET A 14 27.39 -15.32 60.52
CA MET A 14 25.99 -15.09 60.96
C MET A 14 25.61 -15.72 62.28
N LYS A 15 26.57 -16.30 63.03
CA LYS A 15 26.29 -16.97 64.32
C LYS A 15 26.59 -16.15 65.57
N THR A 16 26.99 -14.89 65.50
CA THR A 16 27.43 -14.14 66.68
C THR A 16 26.58 -12.92 67.04
N ILE A 17 25.45 -12.68 66.39
CA ILE A 17 24.58 -11.54 66.69
C ILE A 17 23.15 -12.00 67.01
N MET A 18 23.03 -13.02 67.89
CA MET A 18 21.77 -13.35 68.49
C MET A 18 21.95 -13.45 70.00
N ARG A 19 22.19 -12.34 70.68
CA ARG A 19 21.99 -12.23 72.14
C ARG A 19 21.94 -10.73 72.53
N ASN A 20 20.71 -10.32 72.85
CA ASN A 20 20.23 -9.12 73.48
C ASN A 20 19.50 -8.09 72.59
N GLY A 21 18.18 -7.98 72.82
CA GLY A 21 17.39 -6.77 72.64
C GLY A 21 16.36 -6.82 71.48
N LEU A 22 15.10 -7.10 71.81
CA LEU A 22 13.88 -6.76 71.07
C LEU A 22 13.75 -5.21 70.91
N PRO A 23 12.84 -4.66 70.06
CA PRO A 23 12.34 -5.05 68.73
C PRO A 23 12.37 -3.87 67.78
N ALA A 24 12.60 -4.10 66.53
CA ALA A 24 12.03 -3.25 65.47
C ALA A 24 11.94 -4.09 64.16
N VAL A 25 10.74 -4.53 63.88
CA VAL A 25 10.37 -5.15 62.60
C VAL A 25 10.35 -4.04 61.56
N LEU A 26 11.40 -3.93 60.78
CA LEU A 26 11.43 -3.17 59.52
C LEU A 26 11.39 -4.20 58.37
N LEU A 27 10.15 -4.48 57.94
CA LEU A 27 9.87 -5.26 56.73
C LEU A 27 10.33 -4.48 55.53
N ALA A 28 11.57 -4.67 55.06
CA ALA A 28 12.05 -4.13 53.81
C ALA A 28 11.38 -4.92 52.66
N LEU A 29 10.27 -4.37 52.15
CA LEU A 29 9.68 -4.78 50.87
C LEU A 29 10.68 -4.49 49.76
N PHE A 30 11.44 -5.48 49.36
CA PHE A 30 12.13 -5.46 48.07
C PHE A 30 11.09 -5.50 46.96
N VAL A 31 10.71 -4.32 46.47
CA VAL A 31 10.01 -4.21 45.20
C VAL A 31 11.00 -4.61 44.11
N VAL A 32 11.00 -5.88 43.74
CA VAL A 32 11.69 -6.35 42.54
C VAL A 32 10.89 -5.80 41.37
N SER A 33 11.26 -4.60 40.91
CA SER A 33 10.84 -4.10 39.61
C SER A 33 11.51 -4.97 38.56
N GLY A 34 10.96 -6.16 38.33
CA GLY A 34 11.32 -6.99 37.19
C GLY A 34 10.86 -6.27 35.94
N CYS A 35 11.79 -5.66 35.20
CA CYS A 35 11.56 -5.38 33.78
C CYS A 35 11.30 -6.72 33.11
N VAL A 36 10.03 -7.04 32.90
CA VAL A 36 9.64 -8.14 32.03
C VAL A 36 9.96 -7.69 30.61
N SER A 37 11.21 -7.92 30.18
CA SER A 37 11.56 -7.89 28.77
C SER A 37 10.76 -9.01 28.13
N GLN A 38 9.69 -8.68 27.40
CA GLN A 38 9.01 -9.67 26.59
C GLN A 38 10.06 -10.28 25.65
N PRO A 39 10.16 -11.62 25.56
CA PRO A 39 11.07 -12.24 24.61
C PRO A 39 10.69 -11.76 23.22
N HIS A 40 11.64 -11.09 22.56
CA HIS A 40 11.50 -10.68 21.17
C HIS A 40 11.53 -11.98 20.35
N HIS A 41 10.37 -12.42 19.89
CA HIS A 41 10.28 -13.51 18.91
C HIS A 41 10.62 -12.92 17.55
N PRO A 42 11.73 -13.32 16.92
CA PRO A 42 12.05 -12.87 15.56
C PRO A 42 10.87 -13.20 14.63
N GLY A 43 10.36 -12.20 13.91
CA GLY A 43 9.19 -12.35 13.03
C GLY A 43 7.85 -11.99 13.67
N ALA A 44 7.79 -11.65 14.96
CA ALA A 44 6.55 -11.20 15.59
C ALA A 44 6.03 -9.89 14.97
N GLU A 45 6.93 -8.99 14.59
CA GLU A 45 6.63 -7.75 13.86
C GLU A 45 6.01 -8.04 12.50
N GLU A 46 6.55 -9.00 11.74
CA GLU A 46 6.03 -9.40 10.44
C GLU A 46 4.61 -9.93 10.54
N VAL A 47 4.35 -10.86 11.48
CA VAL A 47 3.00 -11.41 11.71
C VAL A 47 2.02 -10.30 12.09
N ARG A 48 2.44 -9.35 12.93
CA ARG A 48 1.60 -8.21 13.31
C ARG A 48 1.34 -7.26 12.15
N LEU A 49 2.35 -7.01 11.33
CA LEU A 49 2.21 -6.18 10.13
C LEU A 49 1.20 -6.81 9.16
N GLN A 50 1.35 -8.10 8.84
CA GLN A 50 0.44 -8.81 7.94
C GLN A 50 -1.00 -8.85 8.48
N LEU A 51 -1.19 -9.15 9.77
CA LEU A 51 -2.50 -9.16 10.40
C LEU A 51 -3.14 -7.75 10.38
N GLY A 52 -2.36 -6.71 10.67
CA GLY A 52 -2.81 -5.32 10.55
C GLY A 52 -3.24 -4.96 9.14
N MET A 53 -2.49 -5.39 8.11
CA MET A 53 -2.85 -5.19 6.70
C MET A 53 -4.15 -5.91 6.33
N HIS A 54 -4.37 -7.12 6.86
CA HIS A 54 -5.62 -7.85 6.65
C HIS A 54 -6.83 -7.09 7.24
N TYR A 55 -6.72 -6.61 8.49
CA TYR A 55 -7.78 -5.79 9.09
C TYR A 55 -8.01 -4.47 8.37
N LEU A 56 -6.93 -3.82 7.89
CA LEU A 56 -7.04 -2.59 7.08
C LEU A 56 -7.82 -2.83 5.78
N ALA A 57 -7.54 -3.93 5.10
CA ALA A 57 -8.27 -4.33 3.89
C ALA A 57 -9.75 -4.63 4.17
N GLY A 58 -10.06 -5.20 5.34
CA GLY A 58 -11.43 -5.46 5.80
C GLY A 58 -12.16 -4.25 6.38
N GLY A 59 -11.49 -3.07 6.50
CA GLY A 59 -12.08 -1.86 7.05
C GLY A 59 -12.13 -1.78 8.59
N ASP A 60 -11.60 -2.79 9.29
CA ASP A 60 -11.45 -2.74 10.77
C ASP A 60 -10.20 -1.94 11.13
N TYR A 61 -10.32 -0.62 11.06
CA TYR A 61 -9.23 0.32 11.32
C TYR A 61 -8.70 0.23 12.76
N ALA A 62 -9.55 -0.07 13.73
CA ALA A 62 -9.15 -0.19 15.13
C ALA A 62 -8.28 -1.44 15.35
N ALA A 63 -8.64 -2.58 14.76
CA ALA A 63 -7.81 -3.78 14.83
C ALA A 63 -6.51 -3.62 14.02
N ALA A 64 -6.56 -2.95 12.86
CA ALA A 64 -5.38 -2.62 12.08
C ALA A 64 -4.38 -1.80 12.90
N GLU A 65 -4.84 -0.71 13.52
CA GLU A 65 -4.01 0.17 14.35
C GLU A 65 -3.34 -0.59 15.50
N ARG A 66 -4.10 -1.36 16.28
CA ARG A 66 -3.53 -2.15 17.39
C ARG A 66 -2.42 -3.09 16.91
N ASN A 67 -2.56 -3.70 15.76
CA ASN A 67 -1.54 -4.60 15.23
C ASN A 67 -0.32 -3.83 14.69
N PHE A 68 -0.51 -2.72 13.97
CA PHE A 68 0.59 -1.88 13.50
C PHE A 68 1.38 -1.25 14.65
N LEU A 69 0.71 -0.79 15.73
CA LEU A 69 1.41 -0.26 16.89
C LEU A 69 2.23 -1.34 17.63
N ARG A 70 1.73 -2.58 17.68
CA ARG A 70 2.51 -3.71 18.22
C ARG A 70 3.71 -4.06 17.33
N ALA A 71 3.54 -4.01 16.00
CA ALA A 71 4.66 -4.16 15.07
C ALA A 71 5.69 -3.04 15.25
N GLN A 72 5.24 -1.78 15.40
CA GLN A 72 6.10 -0.63 15.64
C GLN A 72 6.89 -0.75 16.95
N ALA A 73 6.25 -1.24 18.02
CA ALA A 73 6.93 -1.45 19.30
C ALA A 73 8.04 -2.53 19.22
N ALA A 74 7.84 -3.54 18.36
CA ALA A 74 8.83 -4.60 18.12
C ALA A 74 9.94 -4.18 17.15
N ALA A 75 9.62 -3.35 16.13
CA ALA A 75 10.55 -2.89 15.10
C ALA A 75 10.31 -1.40 14.78
N PRO A 76 10.78 -0.47 15.64
CA PRO A 76 10.47 0.96 15.51
C PRO A 76 11.06 1.60 14.24
N GLU A 77 12.14 1.04 13.69
CA GLU A 77 12.82 1.55 12.49
C GLU A 77 12.39 0.83 11.20
N ASP A 78 11.40 -0.06 11.26
CA ASP A 78 10.89 -0.73 10.06
C ASP A 78 9.97 0.21 9.27
N TYR A 79 10.48 0.70 8.12
CA TYR A 79 9.73 1.57 7.20
C TYR A 79 8.38 0.98 6.77
N ARG A 80 8.25 -0.36 6.71
CA ARG A 80 7.01 -1.03 6.30
C ARG A 80 5.88 -0.76 7.28
N VAL A 81 6.21 -0.69 8.58
CA VAL A 81 5.24 -0.36 9.64
C VAL A 81 4.83 1.11 9.53
N SER A 82 5.79 2.02 9.32
CA SER A 82 5.50 3.45 9.09
C SER A 82 4.61 3.64 7.85
N LEU A 83 4.88 2.91 6.78
CA LEU A 83 4.08 2.92 5.55
C LEU A 83 2.66 2.36 5.78
N ALA A 84 2.51 1.30 6.59
CA ALA A 84 1.21 0.73 6.93
C ALA A 84 0.37 1.71 7.78
N LEU A 85 0.99 2.37 8.76
CA LEU A 85 0.34 3.42 9.56
C LEU A 85 -0.03 4.65 8.72
N ALA A 86 0.78 5.02 7.71
CA ALA A 86 0.45 6.06 6.76
C ALA A 86 -0.83 5.73 5.97
N ARG A 87 -0.92 4.50 5.45
CA ARG A 87 -2.10 4.01 4.73
C ARG A 87 -3.35 3.96 5.62
N LEU A 88 -3.19 3.53 6.87
CA LEU A 88 -4.29 3.54 7.85
C LEU A 88 -4.80 4.97 8.07
N ALA A 89 -3.91 5.91 8.37
CA ALA A 89 -4.29 7.32 8.55
C ALA A 89 -4.97 7.92 7.32
N GLN A 90 -4.48 7.58 6.11
CA GLN A 90 -5.10 7.96 4.85
C GLN A 90 -6.54 7.41 4.73
N LYS A 91 -6.76 6.13 5.07
CA LYS A 91 -8.10 5.51 5.04
C LYS A 91 -9.04 6.11 6.07
N GLN A 92 -8.53 6.59 7.19
CA GLN A 92 -9.27 7.32 8.23
C GLN A 92 -9.52 8.80 7.86
N GLY A 93 -9.00 9.29 6.73
CA GLY A 93 -9.11 10.69 6.30
C GLY A 93 -8.17 11.65 7.04
N ASN A 94 -7.26 11.14 7.88
CA ASN A 94 -6.29 11.96 8.61
C ASN A 94 -5.05 12.24 7.74
N GLN A 95 -5.16 13.24 6.87
CA GLN A 95 -4.13 13.60 5.90
C GLN A 95 -2.81 14.02 6.57
N THR A 96 -2.88 14.79 7.66
CA THR A 96 -1.69 15.25 8.39
C THR A 96 -0.92 14.09 9.01
N ALA A 97 -1.61 13.16 9.68
CA ALA A 97 -0.98 11.97 10.23
C ALA A 97 -0.42 11.07 9.13
N ALA A 98 -1.15 10.89 8.02
CA ALA A 98 -0.68 10.12 6.88
C ALA A 98 0.63 10.70 6.31
N GLN A 99 0.68 12.01 6.07
CA GLN A 99 1.86 12.67 5.54
C GLN A 99 3.07 12.51 6.48
N ALA A 100 2.88 12.73 7.79
CA ALA A 100 3.96 12.56 8.77
C ALA A 100 4.53 11.12 8.75
N ARG A 101 3.66 10.11 8.60
CA ARG A 101 4.08 8.71 8.52
C ARG A 101 4.76 8.35 7.19
N PHE A 102 4.35 8.94 6.06
CA PHE A 102 5.06 8.80 4.78
C PHE A 102 6.46 9.41 4.84
N ILE A 103 6.60 10.61 5.43
CA ILE A 103 7.90 11.26 5.63
C ILE A 103 8.80 10.38 6.51
N LEU A 104 8.27 9.83 7.60
CA LEU A 104 9.04 8.94 8.47
C LEU A 104 9.49 7.67 7.71
N ALA A 105 8.60 7.02 6.95
CA ALA A 105 8.96 5.87 6.13
C ALA A 105 10.08 6.20 5.13
N GLN A 106 10.04 7.40 4.54
CA GLN A 106 11.07 7.87 3.62
C GLN A 106 12.42 8.16 4.32
N GLN A 107 12.41 8.63 5.57
CA GLN A 107 13.62 8.80 6.37
C GLN A 107 14.24 7.44 6.76
N GLN A 108 13.40 6.45 7.08
CA GLN A 108 13.84 5.09 7.43
C GLN A 108 14.38 4.32 6.22
N ALA A 109 13.88 4.59 5.02
CA ALA A 109 14.28 3.91 3.79
C ALA A 109 14.35 4.89 2.60
N PRO A 110 15.37 5.79 2.55
CA PRO A 110 15.43 6.91 1.60
C PRO A 110 15.54 6.46 0.13
N ASP A 111 16.15 5.32 -0.13
CA ASP A 111 16.36 4.78 -1.48
C ASP A 111 15.33 3.70 -1.85
N ASN A 112 14.28 3.56 -1.06
CA ASN A 112 13.24 2.57 -1.32
C ASN A 112 12.17 3.12 -2.26
N GLY A 113 12.13 2.60 -3.49
CA GLY A 113 11.20 3.04 -4.52
C GLY A 113 9.73 2.75 -4.17
N PHE A 114 9.45 1.69 -3.41
CA PHE A 114 8.07 1.42 -2.97
C PHE A 114 7.56 2.47 -1.99
N VAL A 115 8.42 2.97 -1.09
CA VAL A 115 8.09 4.08 -0.19
C VAL A 115 7.79 5.34 -1.00
N ALA A 116 8.65 5.68 -1.95
CA ALA A 116 8.48 6.85 -2.81
C ALA A 116 7.19 6.74 -3.65
N ASN A 117 6.89 5.58 -4.23
CA ASN A 117 5.65 5.34 -4.98
C ASN A 117 4.40 5.54 -4.12
N ASN A 118 4.39 4.99 -2.90
CA ASN A 118 3.24 5.15 -2.01
C ASN A 118 3.05 6.60 -1.57
N TYR A 119 4.14 7.30 -1.26
CA TYR A 119 4.05 8.71 -0.91
C TYR A 119 3.62 9.57 -2.11
N GLY A 120 4.15 9.31 -3.30
CA GLY A 120 3.73 9.97 -4.53
C GLY A 120 2.24 9.77 -4.83
N ALA A 121 1.72 8.55 -4.68
CA ALA A 121 0.30 8.26 -4.86
C ALA A 121 -0.59 9.01 -3.85
N PHE A 122 -0.14 9.12 -2.60
CA PHE A 122 -0.81 9.93 -1.57
C PHE A 122 -0.86 11.41 -1.94
N LEU A 123 0.29 11.99 -2.34
CA LEU A 123 0.38 13.39 -2.76
C LEU A 123 -0.49 13.67 -3.98
N CYS A 124 -0.51 12.75 -4.95
CA CYS A 124 -1.37 12.85 -6.13
C CYS A 124 -2.86 12.88 -5.74
N ALA A 125 -3.28 12.04 -4.80
CA ALA A 125 -4.65 12.05 -4.29
C ALA A 125 -5.03 13.38 -3.61
N LEU A 126 -4.05 14.08 -3.03
CA LEU A 126 -4.20 15.43 -2.48
C LEU A 126 -4.10 16.55 -3.53
N ARG A 127 -3.93 16.21 -4.82
CA ARG A 127 -3.70 17.13 -5.94
C ARG A 127 -2.38 17.91 -5.83
N GLN A 128 -1.43 17.42 -5.04
CA GLN A 128 -0.07 17.96 -4.95
C GLN A 128 0.78 17.30 -6.06
N TYR A 129 0.48 17.66 -7.31
CA TYR A 129 0.95 16.92 -8.47
C TYR A 129 2.46 17.04 -8.68
N ASP A 130 3.04 18.21 -8.45
CA ASP A 130 4.49 18.43 -8.62
C ASP A 130 5.29 17.62 -7.62
N GLU A 131 4.89 17.61 -6.35
CA GLU A 131 5.51 16.82 -5.30
C GLU A 131 5.31 15.32 -5.55
N ALA A 132 4.14 14.92 -6.04
CA ALA A 132 3.87 13.53 -6.42
C ALA A 132 4.84 13.06 -7.52
N HIS A 133 5.04 13.87 -8.57
CA HIS A 133 5.97 13.55 -9.66
C HIS A 133 7.42 13.52 -9.22
N GLN A 134 7.84 14.34 -8.25
CA GLN A 134 9.15 14.22 -7.62
C GLN A 134 9.33 12.85 -6.94
N GLN A 135 8.31 12.37 -6.23
CA GLN A 135 8.37 11.05 -5.58
C GLN A 135 8.41 9.92 -6.62
N PHE A 136 7.61 9.97 -7.68
CA PHE A 136 7.67 8.98 -8.76
C PHE A 136 9.02 9.01 -9.49
N SER A 137 9.63 10.16 -9.66
CA SER A 137 10.99 10.29 -10.21
C SER A 137 12.02 9.61 -9.31
N ARG A 138 11.94 9.78 -7.98
CA ARG A 138 12.79 9.06 -7.02
C ARG A 138 12.59 7.56 -7.12
N ALA A 139 11.34 7.10 -7.18
CA ALA A 139 11.04 5.68 -7.34
C ALA A 139 11.58 5.11 -8.67
N GLY A 140 11.52 5.90 -9.74
CA GLY A 140 12.10 5.54 -11.04
C GLY A 140 13.62 5.40 -11.04
N ALA A 141 14.32 6.06 -10.12
CA ALA A 141 15.77 5.95 -9.92
C ALA A 141 16.16 4.88 -8.87
N ALA A 142 15.20 4.28 -8.18
CA ALA A 142 15.46 3.32 -7.11
C ALA A 142 16.05 2.00 -7.62
N PRO A 143 16.78 1.23 -6.79
CA PRO A 143 17.36 -0.06 -7.19
C PRO A 143 16.31 -1.15 -7.45
N GLN A 144 15.13 -1.05 -6.84
CA GLN A 144 14.07 -2.07 -6.97
C GLN A 144 13.40 -1.99 -8.34
N PHE A 145 13.57 -3.03 -9.15
CA PHE A 145 13.05 -3.08 -10.52
C PHE A 145 11.52 -2.88 -10.60
N ASP A 146 10.76 -3.59 -9.75
CA ASP A 146 9.31 -3.48 -9.75
C ASP A 146 8.83 -2.07 -9.33
N ALA A 147 9.50 -1.44 -8.36
CA ALA A 147 9.18 -0.09 -7.96
C ALA A 147 9.38 0.95 -9.09
N ARG A 148 10.42 0.77 -9.93
CA ARG A 148 10.65 1.62 -11.11
C ARG A 148 9.53 1.47 -12.14
N ASN A 149 9.09 0.24 -12.40
CA ASN A 149 8.00 -0.01 -13.33
C ASN A 149 6.67 0.53 -12.81
N ASP A 150 6.43 0.41 -11.50
CA ASP A 150 5.23 0.97 -10.85
C ASP A 150 5.25 2.50 -10.88
N ALA A 151 6.43 3.14 -10.78
CA ALA A 151 6.56 4.60 -10.82
C ALA A 151 6.02 5.21 -12.12
N LEU A 152 6.32 4.58 -13.27
CA LEU A 152 5.81 5.05 -14.56
C LEU A 152 4.28 4.98 -14.64
N GLU A 153 3.71 3.87 -14.20
CA GLU A 153 2.27 3.68 -14.19
C GLU A 153 1.57 4.69 -13.27
N LEU A 154 2.04 4.82 -12.04
CA LEU A 154 1.48 5.75 -11.05
C LEU A 154 1.61 7.21 -11.49
N ALA A 155 2.75 7.58 -12.09
CA ALA A 155 2.94 8.89 -12.69
C ALA A 155 1.95 9.13 -13.84
N GLY A 156 1.72 8.14 -14.70
CA GLY A 156 0.77 8.22 -15.79
C GLY A 156 -0.67 8.44 -15.32
N PHE A 157 -1.11 7.71 -14.30
CA PHE A 157 -2.42 7.94 -13.68
C PHE A 157 -2.50 9.29 -12.98
N CYS A 158 -1.41 9.76 -12.37
CA CYS A 158 -1.37 11.06 -11.74
C CYS A 158 -1.48 12.20 -12.76
N TYR A 159 -0.78 12.12 -13.91
CA TYR A 159 -0.97 13.05 -15.03
C TYR A 159 -2.41 13.05 -15.54
N LEU A 160 -3.02 11.87 -15.65
CA LEU A 160 -4.42 11.76 -16.06
C LEU A 160 -5.37 12.43 -15.06
N GLN A 161 -5.07 12.31 -13.76
CA GLN A 161 -5.84 12.97 -12.70
C GLN A 161 -5.65 14.49 -12.74
N ALA A 162 -4.44 14.97 -13.02
CA ALA A 162 -4.11 16.39 -13.18
C ALA A 162 -4.73 17.02 -14.45
N GLY A 163 -5.17 16.20 -15.42
CA GLY A 163 -5.72 16.64 -16.69
C GLY A 163 -4.66 16.81 -17.80
N ASP A 164 -3.40 16.47 -17.54
CA ASP A 164 -2.36 16.43 -18.58
C ASP A 164 -2.46 15.11 -19.38
N VAL A 165 -3.42 15.11 -20.32
CA VAL A 165 -3.69 13.95 -21.17
C VAL A 165 -2.48 13.54 -22.01
N ALA A 166 -1.67 14.51 -22.47
CA ALA A 166 -0.52 14.22 -23.31
C ALA A 166 0.59 13.51 -22.52
N ALA A 167 0.92 13.99 -21.33
CA ALA A 167 1.86 13.33 -20.44
C ALA A 167 1.33 11.96 -19.98
N ALA A 168 0.05 11.87 -19.62
CA ALA A 168 -0.59 10.60 -19.24
C ALA A 168 -0.44 9.54 -20.32
N ARG A 169 -0.80 9.84 -21.57
CA ARG A 169 -0.66 8.91 -22.71
C ARG A 169 0.79 8.44 -22.90
N ARG A 170 1.75 9.36 -22.91
CA ARG A 170 3.17 9.00 -23.08
C ARG A 170 3.66 8.09 -21.96
N THR A 171 3.37 8.45 -20.71
CA THR A 171 3.89 7.73 -19.54
C THR A 171 3.23 6.37 -19.36
N LEU A 172 1.91 6.25 -19.57
CA LEU A 172 1.18 4.98 -19.52
C LEU A 172 1.61 4.04 -20.65
N ARG A 173 1.90 4.56 -21.85
CA ARG A 173 2.49 3.75 -22.92
C ARG A 173 3.84 3.19 -22.51
N GLN A 174 4.75 4.03 -22.00
CA GLN A 174 6.06 3.59 -21.51
C GLN A 174 5.95 2.53 -20.42
N ALA A 175 5.03 2.71 -19.45
CA ALA A 175 4.78 1.73 -18.41
C ALA A 175 4.34 0.38 -18.97
N THR A 176 3.40 0.38 -19.94
CA THR A 176 2.84 -0.82 -20.55
C THR A 176 3.86 -1.51 -21.49
N GLU A 177 4.68 -0.75 -22.20
CA GLU A 177 5.76 -1.28 -23.03
C GLU A 177 6.86 -1.94 -22.18
N ALA A 178 7.17 -1.35 -21.01
CA ALA A 178 8.12 -1.90 -20.05
C ALA A 178 7.60 -3.16 -19.33
N ASP A 179 6.31 -3.20 -19.02
CA ASP A 179 5.67 -4.33 -18.37
C ASP A 179 4.22 -4.53 -18.86
N ARG A 180 4.03 -5.54 -19.73
CA ARG A 180 2.71 -5.87 -20.28
C ARG A 180 1.67 -6.33 -19.24
N ARG A 181 2.10 -6.72 -18.03
CA ARG A 181 1.19 -7.03 -16.91
C ARG A 181 0.38 -5.82 -16.47
N LYS A 182 0.84 -4.60 -16.80
CA LYS A 182 0.12 -3.34 -16.56
C LYS A 182 -1.15 -3.16 -17.41
N ALA A 183 -1.36 -4.05 -18.39
CA ALA A 183 -2.58 -4.06 -19.22
C ALA A 183 -3.87 -4.14 -18.40
N ASP A 184 -3.88 -5.00 -17.40
CA ASP A 184 -5.07 -5.21 -16.56
C ASP A 184 -5.38 -3.99 -15.68
N SER A 185 -4.37 -3.26 -15.23
CA SER A 185 -4.57 -2.03 -14.46
C SER A 185 -5.14 -0.89 -15.31
N LEU A 186 -4.72 -0.77 -16.58
CA LEU A 186 -5.33 0.18 -17.53
C LEU A 186 -6.83 -0.06 -17.68
N LEU A 187 -7.24 -1.32 -17.89
CA LEU A 187 -8.66 -1.68 -18.03
C LEU A 187 -9.42 -1.48 -16.71
N SER A 188 -8.81 -1.81 -15.58
CA SER A 188 -9.44 -1.62 -14.26
C SER A 188 -9.63 -0.14 -13.93
N GLU A 189 -8.66 0.71 -14.24
CA GLU A 189 -8.80 2.15 -14.05
C GLU A 189 -9.79 2.76 -15.05
N ALA A 190 -9.82 2.29 -16.31
CA ALA A 190 -10.84 2.72 -17.28
C ALA A 190 -12.26 2.39 -16.79
N GLU A 191 -12.46 1.19 -16.25
CA GLU A 191 -13.75 0.78 -15.69
C GLU A 191 -14.16 1.66 -14.51
N LYS A 192 -13.24 1.98 -13.61
CA LYS A 192 -13.47 2.91 -12.50
C LYS A 192 -13.81 4.32 -13.00
N GLN A 193 -13.04 4.85 -13.96
CA GLN A 193 -13.32 6.18 -14.52
C GLN A 193 -14.70 6.23 -15.21
N MET A 194 -15.15 5.15 -15.84
CA MET A 194 -16.52 5.04 -16.38
C MET A 194 -17.57 5.02 -15.26
N ALA A 195 -17.32 4.28 -14.18
CA ALA A 195 -18.23 4.24 -13.02
C ALA A 195 -18.38 5.62 -12.35
N ASP A 196 -17.29 6.38 -12.31
CA ASP A 196 -17.24 7.75 -11.77
C ASP A 196 -17.72 8.81 -12.79
N ASN A 197 -18.24 8.39 -13.96
CA ASN A 197 -18.66 9.25 -15.08
C ASN A 197 -17.57 10.16 -15.66
N HIS A 198 -16.31 9.78 -15.52
CA HIS A 198 -15.16 10.51 -16.08
C HIS A 198 -14.80 9.96 -17.48
N LEU A 199 -15.73 10.02 -18.42
CA LEU A 199 -15.62 9.37 -19.73
C LEU A 199 -14.36 9.79 -20.52
N ALA A 200 -13.95 11.07 -20.47
CA ALA A 200 -12.75 11.52 -21.15
C ALA A 200 -11.48 10.83 -20.64
N LYS A 201 -11.38 10.57 -19.32
CA LYS A 201 -10.25 9.82 -18.74
C LYS A 201 -10.30 8.36 -19.12
N ALA A 202 -11.49 7.73 -19.08
CA ALA A 202 -11.69 6.35 -19.50
C ALA A 202 -11.25 6.16 -20.96
N GLN A 203 -11.60 7.08 -21.87
CA GLN A 203 -11.18 7.04 -23.26
C GLN A 203 -9.65 7.01 -23.41
N VAL A 204 -8.93 7.86 -22.68
CA VAL A 204 -7.45 7.88 -22.72
C VAL A 204 -6.86 6.51 -22.41
N LEU A 205 -7.40 5.83 -21.38
CA LEU A 205 -6.92 4.53 -20.93
C LEU A 205 -7.23 3.41 -21.94
N LEU A 206 -8.45 3.42 -22.47
CA LEU A 206 -8.87 2.48 -23.51
C LEU A 206 -8.07 2.65 -24.80
N ASP A 207 -7.78 3.90 -25.21
CA ASP A 207 -6.96 4.19 -26.38
C ASP A 207 -5.52 3.69 -26.21
N VAL A 208 -4.92 3.90 -25.02
CA VAL A 208 -3.56 3.39 -24.72
C VAL A 208 -3.54 1.88 -24.79
N TYR A 209 -4.54 1.22 -24.21
CA TYR A 209 -4.66 -0.24 -24.28
C TYR A 209 -4.76 -0.74 -25.72
N GLN A 210 -5.68 -0.16 -26.50
CA GLN A 210 -5.97 -0.60 -27.88
C GLN A 210 -4.76 -0.42 -28.81
N GLN A 211 -3.91 0.60 -28.59
CA GLN A 211 -2.73 0.85 -29.42
C GLN A 211 -1.60 -0.15 -29.19
N LEU A 212 -1.49 -0.71 -28.00
CA LEU A 212 -0.32 -1.48 -27.56
C LEU A 212 -0.59 -2.98 -27.42
N LEU A 213 -1.85 -3.35 -27.25
CA LEU A 213 -2.20 -4.68 -26.75
C LEU A 213 -3.26 -5.33 -27.63
N PRO A 214 -3.25 -6.68 -27.75
CA PRO A 214 -4.26 -7.38 -28.47
C PRO A 214 -5.62 -7.25 -27.77
N GLU A 215 -6.67 -7.32 -28.58
CA GLU A 215 -8.03 -7.35 -28.07
C GLU A 215 -8.30 -8.61 -27.24
N THR A 216 -8.93 -8.41 -26.11
CA THR A 216 -9.48 -9.45 -25.23
C THR A 216 -11.00 -9.29 -25.13
N ALA A 217 -11.69 -10.33 -24.65
CA ALA A 217 -13.12 -10.21 -24.38
C ALA A 217 -13.42 -9.07 -23.39
N ARG A 218 -12.56 -8.88 -22.38
CA ARG A 218 -12.68 -7.78 -21.41
C ARG A 218 -12.51 -6.42 -22.06
N SER A 219 -11.47 -6.23 -22.89
CA SER A 219 -11.25 -4.92 -23.53
C SER A 219 -12.38 -4.56 -24.49
N LEU A 220 -12.89 -5.51 -25.28
CA LEU A 220 -14.03 -5.28 -26.16
C LEU A 220 -15.30 -4.94 -25.38
N ALA A 221 -15.57 -5.63 -24.27
CA ALA A 221 -16.72 -5.32 -23.43
C ALA A 221 -16.63 -3.92 -22.81
N LEU A 222 -15.43 -3.47 -22.43
CA LEU A 222 -15.23 -2.11 -21.90
C LEU A 222 -15.42 -1.04 -22.98
N HIS A 223 -14.94 -1.26 -24.20
CA HIS A 223 -15.22 -0.37 -25.33
C HIS A 223 -16.72 -0.32 -25.66
N LEU A 224 -17.40 -1.46 -25.61
CA LEU A 224 -18.85 -1.55 -25.84
C LEU A 224 -19.60 -0.74 -24.76
N ARG A 225 -19.26 -0.97 -23.48
CA ARG A 225 -19.87 -0.22 -22.36
C ARG A 225 -19.59 1.28 -22.46
N PHE A 226 -18.38 1.65 -22.84
CA PHE A 226 -18.02 3.05 -23.09
C PHE A 226 -18.88 3.68 -24.20
N ALA A 227 -19.06 2.98 -25.32
CA ALA A 227 -19.93 3.41 -26.40
C ALA A 227 -21.40 3.54 -25.97
N ALA A 228 -21.89 2.62 -25.17
CA ALA A 228 -23.25 2.66 -24.61
C ALA A 228 -23.45 3.89 -23.71
N LEU A 229 -22.47 4.19 -22.84
CA LEU A 229 -22.50 5.40 -21.99
C LEU A 229 -22.51 6.70 -22.81
N GLN A 230 -21.95 6.69 -24.02
CA GLN A 230 -21.98 7.81 -24.94
C GLN A 230 -23.23 7.87 -25.84
N GLY A 231 -24.12 6.84 -25.76
CA GLY A 231 -25.28 6.72 -26.64
C GLY A 231 -24.91 6.35 -28.09
N ASN A 232 -23.70 5.83 -28.34
CA ASN A 232 -23.23 5.49 -29.67
C ASN A 232 -23.62 4.04 -30.04
N ALA A 233 -24.83 3.86 -30.54
CA ALA A 233 -25.39 2.54 -30.93
C ALA A 233 -24.54 1.85 -32.01
N ALA A 234 -23.92 2.60 -32.93
CA ALA A 234 -23.11 2.02 -34.01
C ALA A 234 -21.85 1.32 -33.43
N ASP A 235 -21.18 1.96 -32.47
CA ASP A 235 -20.02 1.38 -31.81
C ASP A 235 -20.41 0.22 -30.88
N VAL A 236 -21.56 0.30 -30.20
CA VAL A 236 -22.10 -0.84 -29.42
C VAL A 236 -22.27 -2.08 -30.32
N SER A 237 -22.90 -1.93 -31.49
CA SER A 237 -23.06 -3.03 -32.43
C SER A 237 -21.71 -3.54 -32.95
N ARG A 238 -20.81 -2.65 -33.33
CA ARG A 238 -19.47 -2.97 -33.83
C ARG A 238 -18.64 -3.79 -32.82
N TYR A 239 -18.61 -3.41 -31.55
CA TYR A 239 -17.88 -4.15 -30.51
C TYR A 239 -18.59 -5.45 -30.15
N GLY A 240 -19.94 -5.50 -30.17
CA GLY A 240 -20.73 -6.70 -29.99
C GLY A 240 -20.45 -7.75 -31.06
N ASP A 241 -20.39 -7.33 -32.34
CA ASP A 241 -20.02 -8.19 -33.45
C ASP A 241 -18.61 -8.74 -33.37
N ARG A 242 -17.68 -7.95 -32.84
CA ARG A 242 -16.29 -8.40 -32.57
C ARG A 242 -16.25 -9.44 -31.46
N LEU A 243 -17.02 -9.24 -30.38
CA LEU A 243 -17.18 -10.24 -29.30
C LEU A 243 -17.77 -11.55 -29.86
N ALA A 244 -18.81 -11.46 -30.66
CA ALA A 244 -19.46 -12.64 -31.31
C ALA A 244 -18.47 -13.45 -32.14
N ARG A 245 -17.65 -12.75 -32.95
CA ARG A 245 -16.70 -13.42 -33.86
C ARG A 245 -15.47 -13.97 -33.17
N ARG A 246 -14.90 -13.24 -32.18
CA ARG A 246 -13.60 -13.57 -31.59
C ARG A 246 -13.72 -14.32 -30.28
N PHE A 247 -14.77 -14.06 -29.51
CA PHE A 247 -14.93 -14.56 -28.14
C PHE A 247 -16.38 -15.07 -27.90
N PRO A 248 -16.94 -15.93 -28.77
CA PRO A 248 -18.35 -16.34 -28.72
C PRO A 248 -18.74 -17.11 -27.44
N GLN A 249 -17.76 -17.69 -26.75
CA GLN A 249 -17.97 -18.43 -25.50
C GLN A 249 -17.72 -17.57 -24.23
N SER A 250 -17.40 -16.29 -24.40
CA SER A 250 -17.10 -15.43 -23.26
C SER A 250 -18.35 -14.97 -22.52
N ILE A 251 -18.23 -14.78 -21.21
CA ILE A 251 -19.31 -14.18 -20.40
C ILE A 251 -19.64 -12.76 -20.88
N GLN A 252 -18.66 -12.03 -21.43
CA GLN A 252 -18.84 -10.71 -22.00
C GLN A 252 -19.77 -10.71 -23.21
N TYR A 253 -19.66 -11.72 -24.08
CA TYR A 253 -20.58 -11.88 -25.20
C TYR A 253 -21.98 -12.26 -24.72
N GLN A 254 -22.10 -13.17 -23.75
CA GLN A 254 -23.40 -13.54 -23.17
C GLN A 254 -24.12 -12.33 -22.58
N ARG A 255 -23.39 -11.46 -21.83
CA ARG A 255 -23.94 -10.20 -21.29
C ARG A 255 -24.37 -9.25 -22.41
N TYR A 256 -23.62 -9.14 -23.49
CA TYR A 256 -24.00 -8.32 -24.63
C TYR A 256 -25.34 -8.79 -25.24
N VAL A 257 -25.49 -10.09 -25.46
CA VAL A 257 -26.76 -10.67 -26.00
C VAL A 257 -27.92 -10.45 -25.03
N ALA A 258 -27.67 -10.47 -23.73
CA ALA A 258 -28.67 -10.20 -22.70
C ALA A 258 -28.95 -8.69 -22.48
N ASN A 259 -28.25 -7.77 -23.17
CA ASN A 259 -28.27 -6.30 -22.95
C ASN A 259 -27.84 -5.88 -21.52
N GLU A 260 -26.90 -6.64 -20.92
CA GLU A 260 -26.35 -6.40 -19.55
C GLU A 260 -24.93 -5.81 -19.64
N TYR A 261 -24.75 -4.64 -20.21
CA TYR A 261 -23.42 -4.04 -20.44
C TYR A 261 -23.30 -2.58 -19.97
#